data_1f0ae3357d37c3537f2c3231598078e2
#
_entry.id   1f0ae3357d37c3537f2c3231598078e2
#
_cell.length_a   1.000
_cell.length_b   1.000
_cell.length_c   1.000
_cell.angle_alpha   90.00
_cell.angle_beta   90.00
_cell.angle_gamma   90.00
#
_symmetry.space_group_name_H-M   'P 1'
#
loop_
_entity.id
_entity.type
_entity.pdbx_description
1 polymer ?
#
loop_
_entity_poly.entity_id
_entity_poly.type
_entity_poly.pdbx_seq_one_letter_code
_entity_poly.pdbx_strand_id
1 'polypeptide(L)'
;STVIDRKSGTFLGEAGFADFKRGIDPDLSQWPEAGWAFGRASWGRGIASEAVGAMHTWLDDAMPGQSVCIIDGDNRASGRVAEKSGYEFWTYADMRGKPVNVYRRGV
;
A
#
# COMPACT_ATOMS: atom_id res chain seq x y z
N SER A 1 -9.10 -6.59 -0.45
CA SER A 1 -10.10 -6.62 -1.52
C SER A 1 -9.48 -7.08 -2.83
N THR A 2 -10.20 -7.88 -3.57
CA THR A 2 -9.79 -8.35 -4.90
C THR A 2 -10.18 -7.32 -5.95
N VAL A 3 -9.29 -7.07 -6.89
CA VAL A 3 -9.53 -6.16 -8.01
C VAL A 3 -9.64 -6.97 -9.30
N ILE A 4 -10.77 -6.83 -9.99
CA ILE A 4 -11.11 -7.63 -11.16
C ILE A 4 -11.50 -6.69 -12.30
N ASP A 5 -11.06 -7.01 -13.52
CA ASP A 5 -11.53 -6.31 -14.72
C ASP A 5 -12.98 -6.65 -14.98
N ARG A 6 -13.85 -5.64 -15.04
CA ARG A 6 -15.29 -5.84 -15.20
C ARG A 6 -15.68 -6.47 -16.55
N LYS A 7 -14.93 -6.17 -17.59
CA LYS A 7 -15.24 -6.68 -18.93
C LYS A 7 -14.80 -8.11 -19.15
N SER A 8 -13.59 -8.44 -18.72
CA SER A 8 -13.00 -9.75 -18.99
C SER A 8 -13.11 -10.74 -17.83
N GLY A 9 -13.38 -10.26 -16.62
CA GLY A 9 -13.33 -11.06 -15.41
C GLY A 9 -11.91 -11.40 -14.96
N THR A 10 -10.89 -10.81 -15.60
CA THR A 10 -9.49 -11.09 -15.28
C THR A 10 -9.15 -10.53 -13.89
N PHE A 11 -8.48 -11.36 -13.08
CA PHE A 11 -7.90 -10.92 -11.80
C PHE A 11 -6.75 -9.95 -12.08
N LEU A 12 -6.79 -8.78 -11.46
CA LEU A 12 -5.79 -7.75 -11.64
C LEU A 12 -4.86 -7.60 -10.45
N GLY A 13 -5.35 -7.85 -9.24
CA GLY A 13 -4.56 -7.72 -8.05
C GLY A 13 -5.40 -7.63 -6.78
N GLU A 14 -4.72 -7.25 -5.72
CA GLU A 14 -5.32 -7.09 -4.39
C GLU A 14 -4.88 -5.79 -3.76
N ALA A 15 -5.74 -5.18 -2.95
CA ALA A 15 -5.42 -4.03 -2.13
C ALA A 15 -6.24 -4.08 -0.84
N GLY A 16 -5.66 -3.67 0.27
CA GLY A 16 -6.38 -3.68 1.53
C GLY A 16 -5.55 -3.15 2.69
N PHE A 17 -6.17 -3.13 3.86
CA PHE A 17 -5.51 -2.78 5.11
C PHE A 17 -5.49 -3.99 6.03
N ALA A 18 -4.42 -4.09 6.82
CA ALA A 18 -4.27 -5.15 7.81
C ALA A 18 -3.51 -4.62 9.01
N ASP A 19 -3.59 -5.36 10.11
CA ASP A 19 -2.77 -5.15 11.29
C ASP A 19 -1.68 -6.21 11.29
N PHE A 20 -0.60 -5.92 10.59
CA PHE A 20 0.55 -6.82 10.54
C PHE A 20 1.46 -6.57 11.72
N LYS A 21 1.55 -7.53 12.62
CA LYS A 21 2.50 -7.50 13.74
C LYS A 21 3.86 -8.00 13.24
N ARG A 22 4.62 -7.12 12.63
CA ARG A 22 5.84 -7.52 11.91
C ARG A 22 7.09 -7.57 12.76
N GLY A 23 7.10 -7.02 13.96
CA GLY A 23 8.30 -7.00 14.80
C GLY A 23 9.48 -6.28 14.16
N ILE A 24 9.22 -5.18 13.46
CA ILE A 24 10.25 -4.35 12.85
C ILE A 24 10.51 -3.11 13.69
N ASP A 25 11.64 -2.46 13.43
CA ASP A 25 12.00 -1.19 14.05
C ASP A 25 12.02 -0.10 12.96
N PRO A 26 11.23 1.00 13.08
CA PRO A 26 10.34 1.32 14.20
C PRO A 26 9.09 0.43 14.27
N ASP A 27 8.48 0.36 15.45
CA ASP A 27 7.24 -0.38 15.65
C ASP A 27 6.07 0.34 14.98
N LEU A 28 5.42 -0.34 14.05
CA LEU A 28 4.30 0.19 13.27
C LEU A 28 2.95 -0.40 13.67
N SER A 29 2.93 -1.27 14.70
CA SER A 29 1.75 -2.06 15.04
C SER A 29 0.54 -1.25 15.49
N GLN A 30 0.72 0.01 15.86
CA GLN A 30 -0.36 0.89 16.30
C GLN A 30 -1.19 1.49 15.15
N TRP A 31 -0.72 1.35 13.92
CA TRP A 31 -1.40 1.93 12.75
C TRP A 31 -1.82 0.86 11.76
N PRO A 32 -2.94 1.08 11.03
CA PRO A 32 -3.27 0.19 9.93
C PRO A 32 -2.19 0.25 8.85
N GLU A 33 -1.85 -0.90 8.31
CA GLU A 33 -0.88 -1.01 7.23
C GLU A 33 -1.60 -1.25 5.90
N ALA A 34 -1.39 -0.36 4.94
CA ALA A 34 -1.87 -0.54 3.58
C ALA A 34 -0.97 -1.50 2.84
N GLY A 35 -1.55 -2.42 2.09
CA GLY A 35 -0.82 -3.34 1.24
C GLY A 35 -1.53 -3.53 -0.08
N TRP A 36 -0.76 -3.73 -1.15
CA TRP A 36 -1.30 -4.03 -2.47
C TRP A 36 -0.31 -4.84 -3.29
N ALA A 37 -0.86 -5.62 -4.22
CA ALA A 37 -0.08 -6.37 -5.18
C ALA A 37 -0.89 -6.47 -6.48
N PHE A 38 -0.29 -6.05 -7.60
CA PHE A 38 -0.94 -6.04 -8.90
C PHE A 38 -0.10 -6.79 -9.93
N GLY A 39 -0.75 -7.66 -10.69
CA GLY A 39 -0.12 -8.42 -11.76
C GLY A 39 0.06 -7.62 -13.04
N ARG A 40 0.78 -8.22 -13.99
CA ARG A 40 1.14 -7.58 -15.27
C ARG A 40 -0.07 -7.08 -16.06
N ALA A 41 -1.20 -7.77 -15.96
CA ALA A 41 -2.41 -7.38 -16.68
C ALA A 41 -2.91 -5.97 -16.31
N SER A 42 -2.51 -5.46 -15.15
CA SER A 42 -2.90 -4.13 -14.68
C SER A 42 -1.88 -3.04 -15.02
N TRP A 43 -0.65 -3.40 -15.39
CA TRP A 43 0.44 -2.45 -15.53
C TRP A 43 0.21 -1.43 -16.65
N GLY A 44 0.63 -0.19 -16.41
CA GLY A 44 0.53 0.89 -17.39
C GLY A 44 -0.89 1.41 -17.63
N ARG A 45 -1.87 1.01 -16.81
CA ARG A 45 -3.28 1.38 -16.97
C ARG A 45 -3.82 2.23 -15.83
N GLY A 46 -2.99 2.60 -14.85
CA GLY A 46 -3.42 3.38 -13.69
C GLY A 46 -4.29 2.62 -12.69
N ILE A 47 -4.45 1.32 -12.86
CA ILE A 47 -5.37 0.50 -12.05
C ILE A 47 -4.95 0.44 -10.59
N ALA A 48 -3.65 0.26 -10.33
CA ALA A 48 -3.16 0.19 -8.96
C ALA A 48 -3.43 1.51 -8.22
N SER A 49 -3.13 2.66 -8.84
CA SER A 49 -3.37 3.97 -8.25
C SER A 49 -4.87 4.22 -8.01
N GLU A 50 -5.72 3.81 -8.94
CA GLU A 50 -7.18 3.94 -8.80
C GLU A 50 -7.71 3.09 -7.64
N ALA A 51 -7.31 1.82 -7.58
CA ALA A 51 -7.77 0.90 -6.54
C ALA A 51 -7.27 1.32 -5.16
N VAL A 52 -5.99 1.67 -5.05
CA VAL A 52 -5.40 2.11 -3.77
C VAL A 52 -5.99 3.46 -3.34
N GLY A 53 -6.24 4.36 -4.28
CA GLY A 53 -6.91 5.62 -4.00
C GLY A 53 -8.33 5.42 -3.47
N ALA A 54 -9.11 4.54 -4.08
CA ALA A 54 -10.47 4.23 -3.62
C ALA A 54 -10.47 3.61 -2.22
N MET A 55 -9.53 2.71 -1.95
CA MET A 55 -9.33 2.10 -0.65
C MET A 55 -9.06 3.15 0.44
N HIS A 56 -8.25 4.15 0.14
CA HIS A 56 -7.93 5.22 1.08
C HIS A 56 -9.09 6.19 1.28
N THR A 57 -9.90 6.44 0.26
CA THR A 57 -11.13 7.21 0.42
C THR A 57 -12.06 6.55 1.43
N TRP A 58 -12.20 5.23 1.32
CA TRP A 58 -12.97 4.46 2.30
C TRP A 58 -12.36 4.54 3.70
N LEU A 59 -11.03 4.38 3.82
CA LEU A 59 -10.34 4.43 5.12
C LEU A 59 -10.52 5.78 5.80
N ASP A 60 -10.37 6.88 5.06
CA ASP A 60 -10.46 8.23 5.60
C ASP A 60 -11.85 8.51 6.19
N ASP A 61 -12.89 7.90 5.62
CA ASP A 61 -14.26 8.01 6.11
C ASP A 61 -14.50 7.11 7.34
N ALA A 62 -14.06 5.85 7.24
CA ALA A 62 -14.33 4.84 8.27
C ALA A 62 -13.41 4.95 9.49
N MET A 63 -12.14 5.25 9.28
CA MET A 63 -11.10 5.28 10.31
C MET A 63 -10.10 6.38 10.03
N PRO A 64 -10.47 7.66 10.24
CA PRO A 64 -9.55 8.77 10.01
C PRO A 64 -8.32 8.66 10.91
N GLY A 65 -7.18 9.11 10.42
CA GLY A 65 -5.93 9.10 11.16
C GLY A 65 -4.77 8.61 10.32
N GLN A 66 -3.71 8.19 10.99
CA GLN A 66 -2.49 7.77 10.34
C GLN A 66 -2.57 6.33 9.85
N SER A 67 -2.02 6.10 8.67
CA SER A 67 -1.74 4.76 8.14
C SER A 67 -0.31 4.70 7.64
N VAL A 68 0.21 3.49 7.49
CA VAL A 68 1.58 3.25 7.02
C VAL A 68 1.56 2.23 5.89
N CYS A 69 2.63 2.21 5.10
CA CYS A 69 2.89 1.09 4.19
C CYS A 69 4.38 0.83 4.12
N ILE A 70 4.72 -0.42 3.84
CA ILE A 70 6.08 -0.91 3.73
C ILE A 70 6.30 -1.35 2.30
N ILE A 71 7.31 -0.79 1.66
CA ILE A 71 7.60 -1.05 0.25
C ILE A 71 9.06 -1.44 0.11
N ASP A 72 9.31 -2.52 -0.63
CA ASP A 72 10.65 -2.94 -1.00
C ASP A 72 11.36 -1.76 -1.70
N GLY A 73 12.61 -1.49 -1.32
CA GLY A 73 13.36 -0.37 -1.87
C GLY A 73 13.53 -0.39 -3.38
N ASP A 74 13.48 -1.58 -3.99
CA ASP A 74 13.59 -1.74 -5.44
C ASP A 74 12.24 -1.57 -6.16
N ASN A 75 11.14 -1.55 -5.43
CA ASN A 75 9.81 -1.47 -6.04
C ASN A 75 9.36 -0.01 -6.21
N ARG A 76 9.91 0.64 -7.24
CA ARG A 76 9.60 2.04 -7.55
C ARG A 76 8.15 2.27 -7.95
N ALA A 77 7.54 1.29 -8.61
CA ALA A 77 6.15 1.40 -9.03
C ALA A 77 5.21 1.50 -7.82
N SER A 78 5.42 0.66 -6.80
CA SER A 78 4.64 0.74 -5.55
C SER A 78 4.90 2.03 -4.80
N GLY A 79 6.14 2.53 -4.82
CA GLY A 79 6.47 3.84 -4.23
C GLY A 79 5.68 4.97 -4.87
N ARG A 80 5.54 4.96 -6.19
CA ARG A 80 4.74 5.96 -6.90
C ARG A 80 3.25 5.86 -6.57
N VAL A 81 2.73 4.65 -6.45
CA VAL A 81 1.33 4.42 -6.02
C VAL A 81 1.11 4.98 -4.62
N ALA A 82 2.04 4.72 -3.70
CA ALA A 82 1.98 5.25 -2.34
C ALA A 82 1.93 6.79 -2.35
N GLU A 83 2.84 7.42 -3.07
CA GLU A 83 2.92 8.88 -3.15
C GLU A 83 1.65 9.50 -3.75
N LYS A 84 1.11 8.91 -4.79
CA LYS A 84 -0.15 9.35 -5.39
C LYS A 84 -1.34 9.21 -4.43
N SER A 85 -1.25 8.32 -3.47
CA SER A 85 -2.30 8.10 -2.47
C SER A 85 -2.10 8.95 -1.21
N GLY A 86 -1.10 9.83 -1.20
CA GLY A 86 -0.85 10.75 -0.10
C GLY A 86 0.18 10.30 0.92
N TYR A 87 0.88 9.21 0.65
CA TYR A 87 1.98 8.77 1.51
C TYR A 87 3.24 9.58 1.27
N GLU A 88 4.00 9.76 2.33
CA GLU A 88 5.33 10.35 2.28
C GLU A 88 6.34 9.36 2.86
N PHE A 89 7.53 9.30 2.26
CA PHE A 89 8.62 8.52 2.80
C PHE A 89 8.93 9.01 4.22
N TRP A 90 9.05 8.08 5.15
CA TRP A 90 9.37 8.38 6.54
C TRP A 90 10.75 7.88 6.92
N THR A 91 11.01 6.59 6.78
CA THR A 91 12.27 6.01 7.21
C THR A 91 12.56 4.69 6.51
N TYR A 92 13.80 4.24 6.64
CA TYR A 92 14.19 2.89 6.28
C TYR A 92 13.98 1.95 7.46
N ALA A 93 13.73 0.69 7.16
CA ALA A 93 13.64 -0.36 8.15
C ALA A 93 14.28 -1.63 7.59
N ASP A 94 14.52 -2.58 8.47
CA ASP A 94 14.98 -3.92 8.11
C ASP A 94 13.86 -4.90 8.39
N MET A 95 13.48 -5.67 7.37
CA MET A 95 12.47 -6.70 7.50
C MET A 95 13.10 -8.04 7.18
N ARG A 96 13.47 -8.78 8.21
CA ARG A 96 14.10 -10.11 8.10
C ARG A 96 15.37 -10.09 7.26
N GLY A 97 16.24 -9.10 7.48
CA GLY A 97 17.48 -8.94 6.76
C GLY A 97 17.34 -8.22 5.41
N LYS A 98 16.15 -7.78 5.06
CA LYS A 98 15.88 -7.08 3.80
C LYS A 98 15.57 -5.61 4.07
N PRO A 99 16.27 -4.67 3.42
CA PRO A 99 15.96 -3.26 3.58
C PRO A 99 14.63 -2.91 2.91
N VAL A 100 13.80 -2.14 3.62
CA VAL A 100 12.52 -1.68 3.12
C VAL A 100 12.35 -0.19 3.38
N ASN A 101 11.48 0.43 2.61
CA ASN A 101 11.06 1.81 2.79
C ASN A 101 9.74 1.84 3.55
N VAL A 102 9.65 2.68 4.57
CA VAL A 102 8.41 2.89 5.33
C VAL A 102 7.85 4.25 4.95
N TYR A 103 6.60 4.26 4.55
CA TYR A 103 5.86 5.46 4.21
C TYR A 103 4.74 5.68 5.23
N ARG A 104 4.35 6.92 5.43
CA ARG A 104 3.23 7.25 6.31
C ARG A 104 2.33 8.29 5.69
N ARG A 105 1.05 8.25 6.08
CA ARG A 105 -0.01 9.11 5.58
C ARG A 105 -0.91 9.53 6.71
N GLY A 106 -1.47 10.75 6.66
CA GLY A 106 -2.39 11.24 7.68
C GLY A 106 -1.70 11.84 8.89
N VAL A 107 -0.48 12.26 8.74
CA VAL A 107 0.35 12.82 9.84
C VAL A 107 0.19 14.32 9.88
#